data_09ab3582309a7077361b6d240e94b803
#
_entry.id   09ab3582309a7077361b6d240e94b803
#
_cell.length_a   1.000
_cell.length_b   1.000
_cell.length_c   1.000
_cell.angle_alpha   90.00
_cell.angle_beta   90.00
_cell.angle_gamma   90.00
#
_symmetry.space_group_name_H-M   'P 1'
#
loop_
_entity.id
_entity.type
_entity.pdbx_description
1 polymer ?
#
loop_
_entity_poly.entity_id
_entity_poly.type
_entity_poly.pdbx_seq_one_letter_code
_entity_poly.pdbx_strand_id
1 'polypeptide(L)'
;MLLKKSLNFFLNNSVIFHQIKFRKIHIGIRNLSLTNDMEERKVSIKGVDINYGKTGAGKQTILLLTSTLGSIWTDFKPQIEGLNKEKFTIIAWDPPGYGKSRPPDRDCSEDHFARDADYAYELMKTLGFSKYSLVGWSGGGITSIIYASKYPQCIEKLVLESTGFYVTADEVAVYQSMRDINNWSEKMKAPLIAIYGEEYVTKVWTSWVDSIVDAYKNKNGDLCSEHIFKIKCPTLIIQGRKDVIVYPKHAVVMNQIIRNSRLKIFKDGGHNVHLKYPDEFNKLITDFFSEEN
;
A
#
# COMPACT_ATOMS: atom_id res chain seq x y z
N MET A 1 6.17 -1.60 -59.02
CA MET A 1 5.94 -2.86 -59.74
C MET A 1 6.76 -3.92 -59.04
N LEU A 2 6.19 -4.62 -58.09
CA LEU A 2 6.68 -5.78 -57.32
C LEU A 2 6.01 -5.80 -55.94
N LEU A 3 4.71 -6.01 -55.98
CA LEU A 3 3.86 -6.31 -54.81
C LEU A 3 2.66 -7.07 -55.37
N LYS A 4 2.76 -8.40 -55.41
CA LYS A 4 1.67 -9.37 -55.62
C LYS A 4 2.27 -10.71 -56.00
N LYS A 5 2.74 -11.49 -54.99
CA LYS A 5 2.90 -12.96 -55.09
C LYS A 5 3.27 -13.47 -53.68
N SER A 6 2.29 -13.85 -52.89
CA SER A 6 2.37 -14.85 -51.78
C SER A 6 1.07 -14.91 -51.04
N LEU A 7 0.01 -15.23 -51.72
CA LEU A 7 -1.25 -15.63 -51.11
C LEU A 7 -1.88 -16.73 -51.98
N ASN A 8 -1.31 -17.94 -51.91
CA ASN A 8 -1.94 -19.17 -52.42
C ASN A 8 -1.02 -20.36 -52.17
N PHE A 9 -0.96 -20.81 -50.93
CA PHE A 9 -0.34 -22.10 -50.63
C PHE A 9 -0.85 -22.66 -49.30
N PHE A 10 -2.15 -22.88 -49.18
CA PHE A 10 -2.74 -23.74 -48.14
C PHE A 10 -4.22 -23.98 -48.40
N LEU A 11 -4.50 -24.61 -49.50
CA LEU A 11 -5.77 -25.32 -49.70
C LEU A 11 -5.48 -26.52 -50.59
N ASN A 12 -5.28 -27.67 -49.98
CA ASN A 12 -5.56 -29.03 -50.49
C ASN A 12 -4.68 -30.02 -49.76
N ASN A 13 -5.26 -30.67 -48.77
CA ASN A 13 -5.09 -32.10 -48.53
C ASN A 13 -6.08 -32.52 -47.42
N SER A 14 -7.25 -32.89 -47.87
CA SER A 14 -8.15 -33.84 -47.18
C SER A 14 -7.51 -35.22 -47.26
N VAL A 15 -7.45 -35.95 -46.16
CA VAL A 15 -7.81 -37.39 -46.05
C VAL A 15 -7.35 -37.98 -44.71
N ILE A 16 -8.28 -38.70 -44.13
CA ILE A 16 -8.21 -39.75 -43.10
C ILE A 16 -8.58 -39.33 -41.68
N PHE A 17 -9.85 -39.46 -41.38
CA PHE A 17 -10.40 -39.62 -40.04
C PHE A 17 -10.05 -41.01 -39.49
N HIS A 18 -9.27 -41.07 -38.40
CA HIS A 18 -9.24 -42.19 -37.50
C HIS A 18 -9.91 -41.80 -36.19
N GLN A 19 -10.97 -42.57 -35.84
CA GLN A 19 -11.75 -42.38 -34.65
C GLN A 19 -10.89 -42.56 -33.37
N ILE A 20 -10.62 -41.48 -32.65
CA ILE A 20 -10.11 -41.54 -31.29
C ILE A 20 -11.28 -41.20 -30.37
N LYS A 21 -11.72 -42.22 -29.60
CA LYS A 21 -12.69 -42.03 -28.52
C LYS A 21 -12.12 -41.09 -27.47
N PHE A 22 -12.58 -39.83 -27.44
CA PHE A 22 -12.32 -38.92 -26.33
C PHE A 22 -13.10 -39.38 -25.09
N ARG A 23 -12.38 -39.90 -24.09
CA ARG A 23 -12.88 -39.96 -22.72
C ARG A 23 -13.11 -38.53 -22.25
N LYS A 24 -14.34 -38.17 -21.89
CA LYS A 24 -14.67 -36.92 -21.21
C LYS A 24 -13.93 -36.90 -19.88
N ILE A 25 -12.80 -36.17 -19.83
CA ILE A 25 -12.21 -35.75 -18.58
C ILE A 25 -13.05 -34.55 -18.12
N HIS A 26 -13.88 -34.76 -17.12
CA HIS A 26 -14.54 -33.67 -16.39
C HIS A 26 -13.45 -32.95 -15.57
N ILE A 27 -12.80 -31.96 -16.17
CA ILE A 27 -12.08 -30.95 -15.39
C ILE A 27 -13.18 -30.07 -14.82
N GLY A 28 -13.46 -30.25 -13.55
CA GLY A 28 -14.28 -29.32 -12.80
C GLY A 28 -13.60 -27.97 -12.80
N ILE A 29 -13.95 -27.13 -13.76
CA ILE A 29 -13.67 -25.69 -13.68
C ILE A 29 -14.50 -25.20 -12.49
N ARG A 30 -13.89 -25.13 -11.30
CA ARG A 30 -14.42 -24.27 -10.25
C ARG A 30 -14.42 -22.88 -10.87
N ASN A 31 -15.60 -22.37 -11.19
CA ASN A 31 -15.81 -20.97 -11.39
C ASN A 31 -15.32 -20.28 -10.11
N LEU A 32 -14.08 -19.80 -10.11
CA LEU A 32 -13.63 -18.78 -9.18
C LEU A 32 -14.45 -17.54 -9.54
N SER A 33 -15.60 -17.42 -8.93
CA SER A 33 -16.29 -16.16 -8.78
C SER A 33 -15.27 -15.22 -8.14
N LEU A 34 -14.79 -14.23 -8.88
CA LEU A 34 -14.07 -13.07 -8.33
C LEU A 34 -15.09 -12.22 -7.56
N THR A 35 -15.68 -12.78 -6.53
CA THR A 35 -16.40 -12.00 -5.53
C THR A 35 -15.33 -11.29 -4.72
N ASN A 36 -15.50 -10.01 -4.60
CA ASN A 36 -14.68 -9.17 -3.74
C ASN A 36 -14.99 -9.57 -2.28
N ASP A 37 -14.24 -10.57 -1.78
CA ASP A 37 -14.52 -11.22 -0.48
C ASP A 37 -14.16 -10.32 0.73
N MET A 38 -13.79 -9.07 0.49
CA MET A 38 -13.55 -8.12 1.58
C MET A 38 -14.85 -7.51 2.05
N GLU A 39 -15.22 -7.79 3.29
CA GLU A 39 -16.35 -7.15 3.95
C GLU A 39 -15.93 -5.78 4.50
N GLU A 40 -16.51 -4.70 3.96
CA GLU A 40 -16.32 -3.35 4.49
C GLU A 40 -17.41 -3.03 5.53
N ARG A 41 -16.98 -2.40 6.61
CA ARG A 41 -17.84 -1.95 7.73
C ARG A 41 -17.35 -0.62 8.27
N LYS A 42 -18.21 0.06 9.04
CA LYS A 42 -17.82 1.23 9.83
C LYS A 42 -17.89 0.92 11.31
N VAL A 43 -16.98 1.50 12.06
CA VAL A 43 -16.95 1.47 13.52
C VAL A 43 -16.59 2.85 14.05
N SER A 44 -17.28 3.28 15.11
CA SER A 44 -17.00 4.58 15.72
C SER A 44 -15.76 4.49 16.61
N ILE A 45 -14.71 5.25 16.26
CA ILE A 45 -13.46 5.37 17.02
C ILE A 45 -13.28 6.84 17.39
N LYS A 46 -13.24 7.15 18.68
CA LYS A 46 -13.09 8.53 19.19
C LYS A 46 -14.08 9.51 18.54
N GLY A 47 -15.32 9.05 18.27
CA GLY A 47 -16.37 9.87 17.67
C GLY A 47 -16.30 10.04 16.15
N VAL A 48 -15.38 9.35 15.47
CA VAL A 48 -15.28 9.31 14.00
C VAL A 48 -15.66 7.92 13.51
N ASP A 49 -16.51 7.87 12.48
CA ASP A 49 -16.90 6.61 11.82
C ASP A 49 -15.80 6.15 10.87
N ILE A 50 -14.98 5.24 11.35
CA ILE A 50 -13.86 4.66 10.60
C ILE A 50 -14.33 3.53 9.72
N ASN A 51 -14.11 3.66 8.41
CA ASN A 51 -14.30 2.58 7.44
C ASN A 51 -13.11 1.63 7.47
N TYR A 52 -13.41 0.35 7.58
CA TYR A 52 -12.41 -0.71 7.46
C TYR A 52 -12.95 -1.87 6.65
N GLY A 53 -12.04 -2.60 6.02
CA GLY A 53 -12.33 -3.86 5.36
C GLY A 53 -11.64 -5.01 6.05
N LYS A 54 -12.31 -6.17 6.10
CA LYS A 54 -11.77 -7.41 6.61
C LYS A 54 -11.96 -8.53 5.60
N THR A 55 -10.90 -9.29 5.34
CA THR A 55 -10.96 -10.51 4.53
C THR A 55 -9.98 -11.56 5.06
N GLY A 56 -10.25 -12.83 4.72
CA GLY A 56 -9.47 -13.97 5.19
C GLY A 56 -9.78 -14.38 6.64
N ALA A 57 -9.32 -15.58 7.00
CA ALA A 57 -9.52 -16.20 8.32
C ALA A 57 -8.25 -16.87 8.84
N GLY A 58 -7.10 -16.48 8.30
CA GLY A 58 -5.80 -17.01 8.72
C GLY A 58 -5.38 -16.54 10.10
N LYS A 59 -4.47 -17.28 10.72
CA LYS A 59 -4.00 -16.98 12.09
C LYS A 59 -3.14 -15.72 12.18
N GLN A 60 -2.44 -15.35 11.10
CA GLN A 60 -1.60 -14.17 11.06
C GLN A 60 -2.42 -12.97 10.61
N THR A 61 -2.55 -11.96 11.46
CA THR A 61 -3.28 -10.73 11.13
C THR A 61 -2.34 -9.68 10.58
N ILE A 62 -2.77 -9.02 9.51
CA ILE A 62 -2.04 -7.92 8.85
C ILE A 62 -2.94 -6.70 8.80
N LEU A 63 -2.42 -5.55 9.23
CA LEU A 63 -3.05 -4.24 9.03
C LEU A 63 -2.32 -3.51 7.89
N LEU A 64 -3.08 -3.11 6.87
CA LEU A 64 -2.62 -2.32 5.74
C LEU A 64 -2.87 -0.82 6.00
N LEU A 65 -1.81 -0.01 6.01
CA LEU A 65 -1.87 1.43 6.27
C LEU A 65 -1.65 2.20 4.97
N THR A 66 -2.70 2.89 4.56
CA THR A 66 -2.78 3.63 3.28
C THR A 66 -1.91 4.87 3.27
N SER A 67 -1.55 5.32 2.07
CA SER A 67 -0.74 6.51 1.84
C SER A 67 -1.55 7.82 1.98
N THR A 68 -0.89 8.94 1.71
CA THR A 68 -1.55 10.24 1.63
C THR A 68 -2.58 10.27 0.50
N LEU A 69 -3.81 10.69 0.79
CA LEU A 69 -4.99 10.64 -0.09
C LEU A 69 -5.40 9.21 -0.50
N GLY A 70 -4.75 8.20 0.04
CA GLY A 70 -5.05 6.81 -0.26
C GLY A 70 -6.38 6.34 0.36
N SER A 71 -6.85 5.21 -0.13
CA SER A 71 -7.97 4.46 0.43
C SER A 71 -7.66 2.97 0.35
N ILE A 72 -8.49 2.16 1.03
CA ILE A 72 -8.39 0.69 0.97
C ILE A 72 -8.12 0.20 -0.46
N TRP A 73 -8.93 0.67 -1.41
CA TRP A 73 -8.95 0.15 -2.77
C TRP A 73 -7.97 0.81 -3.73
N THR A 74 -7.63 2.09 -3.52
CA THR A 74 -6.62 2.74 -4.36
C THR A 74 -5.22 2.21 -4.10
N ASP A 75 -4.96 1.87 -2.83
CA ASP A 75 -3.61 1.54 -2.41
C ASP A 75 -3.37 0.03 -2.38
N PHE A 76 -4.30 -0.77 -1.86
CA PHE A 76 -4.00 -2.16 -1.53
C PHE A 76 -4.87 -3.20 -2.24
N LYS A 77 -5.60 -2.83 -3.30
CA LYS A 77 -6.42 -3.80 -4.05
C LYS A 77 -5.66 -5.07 -4.43
N PRO A 78 -4.44 -5.03 -5.04
CA PRO A 78 -3.73 -6.24 -5.40
C PRO A 78 -3.27 -7.09 -4.21
N GLN A 79 -3.05 -6.50 -3.05
CA GLN A 79 -2.68 -7.21 -1.82
C GLN A 79 -3.91 -7.86 -1.20
N ILE A 80 -5.04 -7.16 -1.17
CA ILE A 80 -6.32 -7.66 -0.68
C ILE A 80 -6.78 -8.86 -1.52
N GLU A 81 -6.64 -8.80 -2.84
CA GLU A 81 -7.06 -9.87 -3.75
C GLU A 81 -6.04 -11.03 -3.80
N GLY A 82 -4.74 -10.73 -3.75
CA GLY A 82 -3.67 -11.69 -4.04
C GLY A 82 -3.06 -12.41 -2.83
N LEU A 83 -3.19 -11.88 -1.61
CA LEU A 83 -2.65 -12.56 -0.44
C LEU A 83 -3.50 -13.77 -0.05
N ASN A 84 -2.86 -14.83 0.45
CA ASN A 84 -3.51 -16.07 0.86
C ASN A 84 -4.40 -15.86 2.09
N LYS A 85 -5.72 -15.97 1.92
CA LYS A 85 -6.75 -15.73 2.93
C LYS A 85 -6.92 -16.85 3.96
N GLU A 86 -6.38 -18.04 3.67
CA GLU A 86 -6.31 -19.13 4.65
C GLU A 86 -5.14 -18.92 5.63
N LYS A 87 -4.11 -18.21 5.20
CA LYS A 87 -2.94 -17.89 6.01
C LYS A 87 -3.10 -16.60 6.79
N PHE A 88 -3.69 -15.58 6.14
CA PHE A 88 -3.80 -14.23 6.67
C PHE A 88 -5.23 -13.81 6.95
N THR A 89 -5.42 -13.09 8.04
CA THR A 89 -6.54 -12.18 8.25
C THR A 89 -6.07 -10.77 7.88
N ILE A 90 -6.64 -10.18 6.85
CA ILE A 90 -6.22 -8.89 6.32
C ILE A 90 -7.23 -7.85 6.76
N ILE A 91 -6.74 -6.82 7.44
CA ILE A 91 -7.47 -5.61 7.79
C ILE A 91 -6.90 -4.47 6.96
N ALA A 92 -7.75 -3.72 6.29
CA ALA A 92 -7.39 -2.47 5.64
C ALA A 92 -8.36 -1.38 6.12
N TRP A 93 -7.95 -0.13 6.11
CA TRP A 93 -8.74 0.95 6.65
C TRP A 93 -8.57 2.25 5.88
N ASP A 94 -9.55 3.10 6.00
CA ASP A 94 -9.45 4.49 5.56
C ASP A 94 -9.18 5.35 6.80
N PRO A 95 -8.06 6.08 6.87
CA PRO A 95 -7.81 7.02 7.97
C PRO A 95 -8.86 8.13 8.04
N PRO A 96 -9.03 8.80 9.19
CA PRO A 96 -9.96 9.95 9.31
C PRO A 96 -9.75 10.97 8.20
N GLY A 97 -10.81 11.30 7.49
CA GLY A 97 -10.80 12.23 6.36
C GLY A 97 -10.39 11.61 5.03
N TYR A 98 -10.09 10.30 4.97
CA TYR A 98 -9.81 9.60 3.72
C TYR A 98 -10.90 8.56 3.40
N GLY A 99 -10.97 8.18 2.12
CA GLY A 99 -11.89 7.17 1.62
C GLY A 99 -13.32 7.36 2.12
N LYS A 100 -13.87 6.32 2.76
CA LYS A 100 -15.20 6.32 3.35
C LYS A 100 -15.23 6.75 4.82
N SER A 101 -14.10 7.07 5.45
CA SER A 101 -13.99 7.65 6.80
C SER A 101 -14.19 9.17 6.80
N ARG A 102 -15.18 9.60 6.06
CA ARG A 102 -15.61 11.00 5.93
C ARG A 102 -17.12 11.11 6.22
N PRO A 103 -17.59 12.18 6.92
CA PRO A 103 -16.82 13.19 7.62
C PRO A 103 -16.00 12.59 8.79
N PRO A 104 -15.02 13.31 9.40
CA PRO A 104 -14.64 14.70 9.14
C PRO A 104 -13.77 14.86 7.89
N ASP A 105 -13.51 16.11 7.48
CA ASP A 105 -12.48 16.40 6.50
C ASP A 105 -11.11 16.07 7.06
N ARG A 106 -10.15 15.78 6.16
CA ARG A 106 -8.76 15.48 6.54
C ARG A 106 -8.11 16.71 7.19
N ASP A 107 -7.58 16.49 8.37
CA ASP A 107 -6.70 17.42 9.06
C ASP A 107 -5.24 16.98 8.84
N CYS A 108 -4.46 17.79 8.13
CA CYS A 108 -3.04 17.60 7.86
C CYS A 108 -2.16 18.44 8.80
N SER A 109 -2.63 18.79 10.01
CA SER A 109 -1.80 19.45 11.01
C SER A 109 -0.59 18.59 11.39
N GLU A 110 0.36 19.22 12.08
CA GLU A 110 1.72 18.71 12.35
C GLU A 110 1.78 17.25 12.84
N ASP A 111 0.83 16.85 13.68
CA ASP A 111 0.82 15.55 14.34
C ASP A 111 -0.11 14.50 13.65
N HIS A 112 -0.57 14.79 12.42
CA HIS A 112 -1.56 13.95 11.76
C HIS A 112 -1.15 12.48 11.60
N PHE A 113 0.13 12.17 11.36
CA PHE A 113 0.61 10.79 11.32
C PHE A 113 0.54 10.10 12.69
N ALA A 114 0.81 10.85 13.77
CA ALA A 114 0.70 10.32 15.14
C ALA A 114 -0.75 10.08 15.53
N ARG A 115 -1.67 10.97 15.12
CA ARG A 115 -3.11 10.75 15.31
C ARG A 115 -3.62 9.55 14.51
N ASP A 116 -3.18 9.37 13.28
CA ASP A 116 -3.54 8.19 12.48
C ASP A 116 -3.06 6.90 13.16
N ALA A 117 -1.85 6.87 13.71
CA ALA A 117 -1.34 5.74 14.47
C ALA A 117 -2.24 5.43 15.68
N ASP A 118 -2.72 6.44 16.40
CA ASP A 118 -3.62 6.27 17.54
C ASP A 118 -5.01 5.78 17.11
N TYR A 119 -5.56 6.29 15.99
CA TYR A 119 -6.82 5.80 15.44
C TYR A 119 -6.70 4.34 14.97
N ALA A 120 -5.63 3.99 14.29
CA ALA A 120 -5.38 2.63 13.83
C ALA A 120 -5.21 1.65 15.01
N TYR A 121 -4.54 2.05 16.09
CA TYR A 121 -4.43 1.26 17.33
C TYR A 121 -5.81 1.01 17.97
N GLU A 122 -6.60 2.06 18.14
CA GLU A 122 -7.95 1.91 18.73
C GLU A 122 -8.88 1.10 17.82
N LEU A 123 -8.74 1.20 16.48
CA LEU A 123 -9.44 0.34 15.54
C LEU A 123 -9.11 -1.14 15.80
N MET A 124 -7.83 -1.50 15.77
CA MET A 124 -7.40 -2.90 15.95
C MET A 124 -7.82 -3.45 17.33
N LYS A 125 -7.73 -2.64 18.36
CA LYS A 125 -8.19 -2.98 19.71
C LYS A 125 -9.72 -3.21 19.75
N THR A 126 -10.50 -2.33 19.13
CA THR A 126 -11.97 -2.47 19.04
C THR A 126 -12.38 -3.71 18.25
N LEU A 127 -11.61 -4.08 17.23
CA LEU A 127 -11.81 -5.31 16.47
C LEU A 127 -11.34 -6.59 17.21
N GLY A 128 -10.75 -6.46 18.39
CA GLY A 128 -10.31 -7.58 19.22
C GLY A 128 -8.94 -8.15 18.86
N PHE A 129 -8.15 -7.46 18.06
CA PHE A 129 -6.79 -7.89 17.70
C PHE A 129 -5.76 -7.36 18.69
N SER A 130 -5.02 -8.26 19.35
CA SER A 130 -3.96 -7.91 20.30
C SER A 130 -2.56 -8.02 19.72
N LYS A 131 -2.37 -8.82 18.67
CA LYS A 131 -1.10 -9.05 17.96
C LYS A 131 -1.34 -9.08 16.47
N TYR A 132 -0.53 -8.36 15.71
CA TYR A 132 -0.64 -8.27 14.25
C TYR A 132 0.62 -7.66 13.64
N SER A 133 0.76 -7.80 12.35
CA SER A 133 1.82 -7.19 11.56
C SER A 133 1.30 -5.96 10.82
N LEU A 134 2.18 -5.01 10.51
CA LEU A 134 1.87 -3.79 9.76
C LEU A 134 2.49 -3.84 8.37
N VAL A 135 1.75 -3.34 7.38
CA VAL A 135 2.27 -3.00 6.06
C VAL A 135 1.90 -1.55 5.79
N GLY A 136 2.89 -0.68 5.71
CA GLY A 136 2.69 0.74 5.46
C GLY A 136 3.39 1.21 4.20
N TRP A 137 2.66 1.93 3.35
CA TRP A 137 3.18 2.53 2.12
C TRP A 137 3.22 4.05 2.23
N SER A 138 4.37 4.67 1.86
CA SER A 138 4.51 6.13 1.79
C SER A 138 4.11 6.82 3.12
N GLY A 139 3.09 7.68 3.15
CA GLY A 139 2.55 8.28 4.37
C GLY A 139 2.07 7.26 5.40
N GLY A 140 1.47 6.13 4.94
CA GLY A 140 1.12 5.00 5.80
C GLY A 140 2.34 4.33 6.43
N GLY A 141 3.50 4.40 5.77
CA GLY A 141 4.77 3.95 6.33
C GLY A 141 5.25 4.84 7.49
N ILE A 142 5.09 6.17 7.38
CA ILE A 142 5.38 7.11 8.48
C ILE A 142 4.48 6.80 9.67
N THR A 143 3.18 6.64 9.42
CA THR A 143 2.20 6.21 10.44
C THR A 143 2.62 4.88 11.08
N SER A 144 3.11 3.91 10.27
CA SER A 144 3.55 2.59 10.76
C SER A 144 4.79 2.67 11.65
N ILE A 145 5.75 3.55 11.34
CA ILE A 145 6.94 3.81 12.18
C ILE A 145 6.51 4.32 13.55
N ILE A 146 5.64 5.33 13.58
CA ILE A 146 5.10 5.90 14.82
C ILE A 146 4.30 4.85 15.59
N TYR A 147 3.46 4.10 14.91
CA TYR A 147 2.64 3.04 15.47
C TYR A 147 3.49 1.97 16.17
N ALA A 148 4.46 1.39 15.45
CA ALA A 148 5.33 0.35 15.98
C ALA A 148 6.17 0.83 17.18
N SER A 149 6.52 2.11 17.21
CA SER A 149 7.22 2.75 18.33
C SER A 149 6.33 2.97 19.55
N LYS A 150 5.07 3.42 19.35
CA LYS A 150 4.13 3.74 20.45
C LYS A 150 3.52 2.49 21.06
N TYR A 151 3.27 1.46 20.27
CA TYR A 151 2.55 0.25 20.66
C TYR A 151 3.33 -1.04 20.35
N PRO A 152 4.62 -1.14 20.73
CA PRO A 152 5.50 -2.24 20.32
C PRO A 152 4.99 -3.62 20.78
N GLN A 153 4.19 -3.65 21.85
CA GLN A 153 3.61 -4.90 22.38
C GLN A 153 2.59 -5.54 21.45
N CYS A 154 2.03 -4.79 20.49
CA CYS A 154 1.01 -5.29 19.55
C CYS A 154 1.61 -5.74 18.22
N ILE A 155 2.85 -5.34 17.90
CA ILE A 155 3.41 -5.50 16.57
C ILE A 155 4.33 -6.72 16.52
N GLU A 156 3.97 -7.68 15.65
CA GLU A 156 4.77 -8.87 15.39
C GLU A 156 5.86 -8.59 14.35
N LYS A 157 5.50 -8.02 13.21
CA LYS A 157 6.42 -7.66 12.13
C LYS A 157 5.97 -6.38 11.43
N LEU A 158 6.92 -5.70 10.79
CA LEU A 158 6.70 -4.42 10.13
C LEU A 158 7.21 -4.47 8.69
N VAL A 159 6.38 -4.06 7.74
CA VAL A 159 6.78 -3.83 6.35
C VAL A 159 6.65 -2.35 6.05
N LEU A 160 7.73 -1.74 5.62
CA LEU A 160 7.83 -0.33 5.24
C LEU A 160 8.13 -0.23 3.75
N GLU A 161 7.24 0.35 2.97
CA GLU A 161 7.43 0.53 1.54
C GLU A 161 7.48 1.99 1.16
N SER A 162 8.54 2.37 0.42
CA SER A 162 8.68 3.70 -0.19
C SER A 162 8.33 4.83 0.78
N THR A 163 8.90 4.79 1.97
CA THR A 163 8.65 5.75 3.06
C THR A 163 9.95 6.33 3.61
N GLY A 164 9.83 7.46 4.27
CA GLY A 164 10.91 8.15 4.97
C GLY A 164 10.50 8.51 6.40
N PHE A 165 11.44 8.94 7.20
CA PHE A 165 11.19 9.45 8.55
C PHE A 165 11.63 10.92 8.71
N TYR A 166 12.17 11.49 7.65
CA TYR A 166 12.52 12.91 7.48
C TYR A 166 12.30 13.31 6.02
N VAL A 167 12.34 14.61 5.73
CA VAL A 167 12.26 15.17 4.38
C VAL A 167 13.46 16.07 4.11
N THR A 168 13.95 16.04 2.88
CA THR A 168 15.10 16.83 2.43
C THR A 168 14.67 18.02 1.58
N ALA A 169 15.57 19.00 1.36
CA ALA A 169 15.31 20.14 0.49
C ALA A 169 14.86 19.72 -0.92
N ASP A 170 15.52 18.70 -1.49
CA ASP A 170 15.22 18.22 -2.83
C ASP A 170 13.80 17.59 -2.90
N GLU A 171 13.41 16.84 -1.86
CA GLU A 171 12.06 16.25 -1.77
C GLU A 171 11.00 17.33 -1.54
N VAL A 172 11.27 18.33 -0.74
CA VAL A 172 10.39 19.52 -0.61
C VAL A 172 10.19 20.19 -1.95
N ALA A 173 11.25 20.36 -2.75
CA ALA A 173 11.14 20.94 -4.09
C ALA A 173 10.27 20.06 -5.02
N VAL A 174 10.38 18.72 -4.93
CA VAL A 174 9.51 17.79 -5.66
C VAL A 174 8.06 17.96 -5.23
N TYR A 175 7.75 17.94 -3.93
CA TYR A 175 6.39 18.12 -3.41
C TYR A 175 5.79 19.47 -3.81
N GLN A 176 6.57 20.55 -3.75
CA GLN A 176 6.13 21.87 -4.20
C GLN A 176 5.84 21.92 -5.70
N SER A 177 6.64 21.22 -6.54
CA SER A 177 6.38 21.13 -7.99
C SER A 177 5.10 20.38 -8.31
N MET A 178 4.68 19.47 -7.44
CA MET A 178 3.45 18.66 -7.53
C MET A 178 2.27 19.28 -6.79
N ARG A 179 2.43 20.46 -6.17
CA ARG A 179 1.41 21.12 -5.34
C ARG A 179 0.12 21.38 -6.13
N ASP A 180 0.24 21.82 -7.38
CA ASP A 180 -0.88 21.94 -8.30
C ASP A 180 -1.18 20.57 -8.94
N ILE A 181 -2.33 19.98 -8.61
CA ILE A 181 -2.76 18.68 -9.13
C ILE A 181 -2.99 18.68 -10.65
N ASN A 182 -3.07 19.84 -11.29
CA ASN A 182 -3.12 19.94 -12.75
C ASN A 182 -1.80 19.50 -13.41
N ASN A 183 -0.70 19.52 -12.67
CA ASN A 183 0.60 19.01 -13.12
C ASN A 183 0.71 17.48 -12.99
N TRP A 184 -0.29 16.80 -12.42
CA TRP A 184 -0.29 15.35 -12.28
C TRP A 184 -0.72 14.66 -13.57
N SER A 185 -0.19 13.46 -13.81
CA SER A 185 -0.71 12.62 -14.88
C SER A 185 -2.15 12.17 -14.60
N GLU A 186 -2.95 11.98 -15.65
CA GLU A 186 -4.31 11.44 -15.51
C GLU A 186 -4.34 10.10 -14.77
N LYS A 187 -3.33 9.25 -14.99
CA LYS A 187 -3.19 7.97 -14.29
C LYS A 187 -3.10 8.14 -12.77
N MET A 188 -2.47 9.20 -12.30
CA MET A 188 -2.34 9.51 -10.87
C MET A 188 -3.60 10.21 -10.34
N LYS A 189 -4.14 11.17 -11.09
CA LYS A 189 -5.18 12.07 -10.65
C LYS A 189 -6.58 11.44 -10.70
N ALA A 190 -6.93 10.77 -11.80
CA ALA A 190 -8.29 10.31 -12.05
C ALA A 190 -8.86 9.36 -10.96
N PRO A 191 -8.13 8.38 -10.42
CA PRO A 191 -8.66 7.53 -9.35
C PRO A 191 -9.01 8.29 -8.07
N LEU A 192 -8.23 9.33 -7.74
CA LEU A 192 -8.45 10.15 -6.55
C LEU A 192 -9.63 11.09 -6.74
N ILE A 193 -9.73 11.73 -7.92
CA ILE A 193 -10.89 12.58 -8.25
C ILE A 193 -12.19 11.78 -8.25
N ALA A 194 -12.15 10.54 -8.72
CA ALA A 194 -13.34 9.67 -8.71
C ALA A 194 -13.86 9.36 -7.28
N ILE A 195 -12.98 9.35 -6.29
CA ILE A 195 -13.36 9.09 -4.88
C ILE A 195 -13.73 10.38 -4.15
N TYR A 196 -12.95 11.42 -4.36
CA TYR A 196 -12.98 12.61 -3.48
C TYR A 196 -13.58 13.84 -4.13
N GLY A 197 -13.61 13.91 -5.47
CA GLY A 197 -13.81 15.16 -6.20
C GLY A 197 -12.53 16.01 -6.26
N GLU A 198 -12.41 16.82 -7.30
CA GLU A 198 -11.20 17.62 -7.57
C GLU A 198 -10.91 18.66 -6.48
N GLU A 199 -11.96 19.34 -5.99
CA GLU A 199 -11.82 20.34 -4.93
C GLU A 199 -11.21 19.75 -3.65
N TYR A 200 -11.69 18.59 -3.24
CA TYR A 200 -11.18 17.93 -2.03
C TYR A 200 -9.76 17.42 -2.21
N VAL A 201 -9.43 16.82 -3.35
CA VAL A 201 -8.06 16.39 -3.66
C VAL A 201 -7.11 17.58 -3.60
N THR A 202 -7.48 18.69 -4.24
CA THR A 202 -6.67 19.92 -4.23
C THR A 202 -6.46 20.45 -2.82
N LYS A 203 -7.55 20.58 -2.05
CA LYS A 203 -7.52 21.06 -0.66
C LYS A 203 -6.59 20.22 0.21
N VAL A 204 -6.80 18.92 0.22
CA VAL A 204 -6.06 18.00 1.11
C VAL A 204 -4.60 17.88 0.68
N TRP A 205 -4.34 17.75 -0.62
CA TRP A 205 -2.97 17.68 -1.12
C TRP A 205 -2.17 18.94 -0.81
N THR A 206 -2.76 20.10 -1.07
CA THR A 206 -2.14 21.39 -0.75
C THR A 206 -1.82 21.50 0.73
N SER A 207 -2.78 21.17 1.60
CA SER A 207 -2.57 21.19 3.06
C SER A 207 -1.49 20.20 3.51
N TRP A 208 -1.43 19.01 2.89
CA TRP A 208 -0.38 18.05 3.18
C TRP A 208 1.00 18.56 2.75
N VAL A 209 1.13 19.11 1.53
CA VAL A 209 2.39 19.71 1.07
C VAL A 209 2.83 20.82 2.01
N ASP A 210 1.90 21.67 2.48
CA ASP A 210 2.20 22.72 3.44
C ASP A 210 2.75 22.15 4.75
N SER A 211 2.15 21.07 5.27
CA SER A 211 2.62 20.43 6.50
C SER A 211 4.05 19.87 6.36
N ILE A 212 4.40 19.32 5.19
CA ILE A 212 5.75 18.83 4.90
C ILE A 212 6.76 19.98 4.79
N VAL A 213 6.37 21.08 4.12
CA VAL A 213 7.18 22.30 4.03
C VAL A 213 7.43 22.90 5.42
N ASP A 214 6.42 22.91 6.27
CA ASP A 214 6.53 23.41 7.64
C ASP A 214 7.43 22.52 8.50
N ALA A 215 7.33 21.18 8.37
CA ALA A 215 8.27 20.27 9.03
C ALA A 215 9.72 20.52 8.58
N TYR A 216 9.93 20.73 7.27
CA TYR A 216 11.27 21.07 6.76
C TYR A 216 11.81 22.36 7.36
N LYS A 217 11.01 23.43 7.39
CA LYS A 217 11.44 24.75 7.87
C LYS A 217 11.63 24.83 9.38
N ASN A 218 10.72 24.20 10.12
CA ASN A 218 10.60 24.42 11.57
C ASN A 218 11.18 23.27 12.40
N LYS A 219 11.39 22.09 11.78
CA LYS A 219 11.88 20.87 12.45
C LYS A 219 13.08 20.24 11.74
N ASN A 220 13.79 21.00 10.89
CA ASN A 220 14.91 20.46 10.09
C ASN A 220 14.52 19.23 9.26
N GLY A 221 13.29 19.17 8.80
CA GLY A 221 12.76 18.07 8.01
C GLY A 221 12.33 16.84 8.82
N ASP A 222 12.40 16.87 10.13
CA ASP A 222 12.01 15.73 10.96
C ASP A 222 10.50 15.45 10.86
N LEU A 223 10.15 14.22 10.50
CA LEU A 223 8.77 13.73 10.46
C LEU A 223 8.46 12.76 11.61
N CYS A 224 9.41 11.90 11.95
CA CYS A 224 9.24 10.90 13.01
C CYS A 224 10.57 10.25 13.44
N SER A 225 11.69 10.97 13.38
CA SER A 225 13.02 10.40 13.63
C SER A 225 13.17 9.78 15.01
N GLU A 226 12.52 10.35 16.05
CA GLU A 226 12.59 9.77 17.39
C GLU A 226 11.94 8.36 17.48
N HIS A 227 11.02 8.05 16.58
CA HIS A 227 10.29 6.79 16.59
C HIS A 227 11.08 5.64 15.95
N ILE A 228 11.90 5.92 14.93
CA ILE A 228 12.59 4.86 14.19
C ILE A 228 13.59 4.08 15.06
N PHE A 229 14.23 4.75 16.02
CA PHE A 229 15.15 4.12 16.97
C PHE A 229 14.46 3.22 18.01
N LYS A 230 13.15 3.34 18.15
CA LYS A 230 12.32 2.60 19.12
C LYS A 230 11.72 1.32 18.50
N ILE A 231 11.87 1.10 17.20
CA ILE A 231 11.36 -0.10 16.52
C ILE A 231 12.14 -1.33 16.99
N LYS A 232 11.40 -2.34 17.48
CA LYS A 232 11.97 -3.58 18.04
C LYS A 232 11.64 -4.81 17.21
N CYS A 233 10.51 -4.80 16.50
CA CYS A 233 10.04 -5.95 15.73
C CYS A 233 10.90 -6.17 14.47
N PRO A 234 10.94 -7.40 13.94
CA PRO A 234 11.51 -7.67 12.62
C PRO A 234 10.87 -6.76 11.57
N THR A 235 11.70 -6.14 10.74
CA THR A 235 11.27 -5.13 9.78
C THR A 235 11.76 -5.45 8.37
N LEU A 236 10.87 -5.43 7.39
CA LEU A 236 11.20 -5.51 5.98
C LEU A 236 11.02 -4.13 5.34
N ILE A 237 12.08 -3.59 4.79
CA ILE A 237 12.08 -2.31 4.08
C ILE A 237 12.10 -2.60 2.58
N ILE A 238 11.11 -2.08 1.86
CA ILE A 238 10.96 -2.27 0.41
C ILE A 238 11.05 -0.91 -0.26
N GLN A 239 11.88 -0.81 -1.31
CA GLN A 239 12.10 0.47 -1.99
C GLN A 239 12.28 0.27 -3.49
N GLY A 240 11.64 1.12 -4.28
CA GLY A 240 11.91 1.24 -5.70
C GLY A 240 13.16 2.07 -5.95
N ARG A 241 14.10 1.56 -6.77
CA ARG A 241 15.35 2.30 -7.09
C ARG A 241 15.10 3.59 -7.87
N LYS A 242 13.99 3.62 -8.64
CA LYS A 242 13.60 4.76 -9.49
C LYS A 242 12.55 5.65 -8.82
N ASP A 243 12.39 5.55 -7.50
CA ASP A 243 11.49 6.40 -6.74
C ASP A 243 12.05 7.83 -6.70
N VAL A 244 11.27 8.76 -7.24
CA VAL A 244 11.59 10.19 -7.29
C VAL A 244 10.75 11.01 -6.28
N ILE A 245 9.85 10.35 -5.55
CA ILE A 245 8.97 10.96 -4.54
C ILE A 245 9.60 10.82 -3.16
N VAL A 246 9.98 9.59 -2.79
CA VAL A 246 10.73 9.26 -1.58
C VAL A 246 12.04 8.61 -2.01
N TYR A 247 13.14 9.30 -1.78
CA TYR A 247 14.42 8.89 -2.33
C TYR A 247 14.92 7.58 -1.70
N PRO A 248 15.53 6.68 -2.50
CA PRO A 248 16.00 5.37 -2.02
C PRO A 248 16.99 5.42 -0.85
N LYS A 249 17.64 6.58 -0.62
CA LYS A 249 18.54 6.77 0.53
C LYS A 249 17.82 6.60 1.87
N HIS A 250 16.52 6.91 1.96
CA HIS A 250 15.75 6.72 3.19
C HIS A 250 15.72 5.25 3.60
N ALA A 251 15.47 4.36 2.65
CA ALA A 251 15.44 2.93 2.90
C ALA A 251 16.82 2.40 3.37
N VAL A 252 17.91 2.91 2.79
CA VAL A 252 19.27 2.55 3.20
C VAL A 252 19.56 2.99 4.63
N VAL A 253 19.20 4.25 4.96
CA VAL A 253 19.41 4.80 6.30
C VAL A 253 18.54 4.07 7.33
N MET A 254 17.26 3.81 7.03
CA MET A 254 16.38 3.04 7.91
C MET A 254 16.94 1.64 8.19
N ASN A 255 17.49 0.97 7.16
CA ASN A 255 18.08 -0.36 7.33
C ASN A 255 19.35 -0.34 8.20
N GLN A 256 20.06 0.78 8.27
CA GLN A 256 21.22 0.95 9.16
C GLN A 256 20.80 1.20 10.62
N ILE A 257 19.65 1.87 10.83
CA ILE A 257 19.13 2.26 12.15
C ILE A 257 18.34 1.13 12.80
N ILE A 258 17.44 0.48 12.06
CA ILE A 258 16.57 -0.57 12.59
C ILE A 258 17.36 -1.87 12.65
N ARG A 259 17.77 -2.29 13.84
CA ARG A 259 18.69 -3.43 14.06
C ARG A 259 18.23 -4.75 13.44
N ASN A 260 16.93 -5.03 13.52
CA ASN A 260 16.34 -6.27 12.97
C ASN A 260 15.59 -5.95 11.67
N SER A 261 16.30 -5.36 10.70
CA SER A 261 15.69 -5.02 9.41
C SER A 261 16.43 -5.68 8.24
N ARG A 262 15.68 -5.84 7.17
CA ARG A 262 16.19 -6.28 5.85
C ARG A 262 15.70 -5.31 4.80
N LEU A 263 16.55 -5.04 3.82
CA LEU A 263 16.27 -4.14 2.71
C LEU A 263 16.12 -4.92 1.40
N LYS A 264 15.01 -4.72 0.71
CA LYS A 264 14.77 -5.18 -0.66
C LYS A 264 14.62 -3.99 -1.59
N ILE A 265 15.51 -3.88 -2.57
CA ILE A 265 15.44 -2.86 -3.63
C ILE A 265 14.88 -3.49 -4.91
N PHE A 266 13.83 -2.90 -5.45
CA PHE A 266 13.29 -3.21 -6.77
C PHE A 266 13.99 -2.32 -7.81
N LYS A 267 14.87 -2.91 -8.63
CA LYS A 267 15.75 -2.19 -9.57
C LYS A 267 14.97 -1.26 -10.52
N ASP A 268 13.84 -1.73 -11.02
CA ASP A 268 12.98 -0.99 -11.97
C ASP A 268 11.69 -0.46 -11.32
N GLY A 269 11.60 -0.52 -9.99
CA GLY A 269 10.50 0.01 -9.18
C GLY A 269 10.59 1.54 -9.04
N GLY A 270 9.44 2.19 -9.05
CA GLY A 270 9.23 3.57 -8.61
C GLY A 270 8.62 3.61 -7.21
N HIS A 271 7.78 4.62 -6.96
CA HIS A 271 7.17 4.86 -5.64
C HIS A 271 6.16 3.79 -5.18
N ASN A 272 5.48 3.13 -6.11
CA ASN A 272 4.39 2.17 -5.85
C ASN A 272 4.78 0.76 -6.32
N VAL A 273 5.75 0.15 -5.66
CA VAL A 273 6.26 -1.19 -5.99
C VAL A 273 5.17 -2.24 -5.88
N HIS A 274 4.37 -2.22 -4.82
CA HIS A 274 3.27 -3.17 -4.56
C HIS A 274 2.16 -3.15 -5.62
N LEU A 275 1.95 -2.00 -6.29
CA LEU A 275 0.99 -1.88 -7.39
C LEU A 275 1.58 -2.31 -8.73
N LYS A 276 2.89 -2.07 -8.91
CA LYS A 276 3.57 -2.37 -10.18
C LYS A 276 4.01 -3.82 -10.28
N TYR A 277 4.39 -4.44 -9.17
CA TYR A 277 4.88 -5.82 -9.06
C TYR A 277 4.11 -6.60 -8.00
N PRO A 278 2.78 -6.70 -8.11
CA PRO A 278 1.94 -7.21 -7.02
C PRO A 278 2.30 -8.64 -6.62
N ASP A 279 2.57 -9.53 -7.57
CA ASP A 279 2.88 -10.93 -7.28
C ASP A 279 4.21 -11.09 -6.55
N GLU A 280 5.27 -10.38 -7.00
CA GLU A 280 6.58 -10.39 -6.34
C GLU A 280 6.49 -9.77 -4.95
N PHE A 281 5.75 -8.68 -4.81
CA PHE A 281 5.52 -8.02 -3.53
C PHE A 281 4.76 -8.93 -2.56
N ASN A 282 3.63 -9.50 -2.99
CA ASN A 282 2.81 -10.39 -2.18
C ASN A 282 3.60 -11.64 -1.74
N LYS A 283 4.40 -12.21 -2.66
CA LYS A 283 5.29 -13.32 -2.31
C LYS A 283 6.31 -12.91 -1.26
N LEU A 284 6.98 -11.77 -1.45
CA LEU A 284 8.02 -11.27 -0.56
C LEU A 284 7.51 -11.05 0.86
N ILE A 285 6.35 -10.37 1.03
CA ILE A 285 5.78 -10.15 2.36
C ILE A 285 5.22 -11.45 2.97
N THR A 286 4.69 -12.38 2.15
CA THR A 286 4.25 -13.69 2.59
C THR A 286 5.42 -14.50 3.16
N ASP A 287 6.56 -14.53 2.47
CA ASP A 287 7.76 -15.22 2.93
C ASP A 287 8.25 -14.59 4.24
N PHE A 288 8.33 -13.27 4.30
CA PHE A 288 8.74 -12.54 5.50
C PHE A 288 7.84 -12.80 6.71
N PHE A 289 6.52 -12.79 6.54
CA PHE A 289 5.60 -13.06 7.63
C PHE A 289 5.62 -14.53 8.09
N SER A 290 6.05 -15.46 7.22
CA SER A 290 6.09 -16.90 7.50
C SER A 290 7.33 -17.33 8.28
N GLU A 291 8.36 -16.53 8.35
CA GLU A 291 9.58 -16.84 9.09
C GLU A 291 9.30 -16.87 10.59
N GLU A 292 9.88 -17.83 11.29
CA GLU A 292 9.90 -17.86 12.75
C GLU A 292 10.78 -16.70 13.27
N ASN A 293 10.37 -16.08 14.38
CA ASN A 293 11.09 -14.97 15.02
C ASN A 293 12.32 -15.44 15.77
#